data_600b8eef66377813f11ffe81952b7602
#
_entry.id   600b8eef66377813f11ffe81952b7602
#
_cell.length_a   1.000
_cell.length_b   1.000
_cell.length_c   1.000
_cell.angle_alpha   90.00
_cell.angle_beta   90.00
_cell.angle_gamma   90.00
#
_symmetry.space_group_name_H-M   'P 1'
#
loop_
_entity.id
_entity.type
_entity.pdbx_description
1 polymer ?
#
loop_
_entity_poly.entity_id
_entity_poly.type
_entity_poly.pdbx_seq_one_letter_code
_entity_poly.pdbx_strand_id
1 'polypeptide(L)'
;MKLLSQILFLSAISVLFTQCFGVTKTFPEKRFFLMETGEIKPLFASPKPRTFLVRKVFISPRFEGKEFVYRKDNVVYESDFYNGFFIPPSHNFKEEFSKSLIRSGNFEWDANLHTRVSITHFIELNLSQLYGDFRSKEPKAVIEFEVVVYEDKDSISAPVFRKTYKEYITIEKKDAESLVIGWNSALSKTLSEMNLELSKQLK
;
A
#
# COMPACT_ATOMS: atom_id res chain seq x y z
N MET A 1 -43.28 23.89 58.93
CA MET A 1 -42.57 22.64 58.64
C MET A 1 -42.78 22.12 57.19
N LYS A 2 -44.02 22.11 56.65
CA LYS A 2 -44.26 21.60 55.26
C LYS A 2 -43.55 22.41 54.16
N LEU A 3 -43.47 23.72 54.25
CA LEU A 3 -42.83 24.59 53.26
C LEU A 3 -41.31 24.36 53.18
N LEU A 4 -40.63 24.15 54.28
CA LEU A 4 -39.20 23.86 54.34
C LEU A 4 -38.87 22.51 53.72
N SER A 5 -39.71 21.51 53.95
CA SER A 5 -39.57 20.18 53.35
C SER A 5 -39.76 20.20 51.82
N GLN A 6 -40.66 21.03 51.30
CA GLN A 6 -40.89 21.16 49.84
C GLN A 6 -39.71 21.87 49.17
N ILE A 7 -39.10 22.91 49.81
CA ILE A 7 -37.94 23.60 49.25
C ILE A 7 -36.71 22.66 49.21
N LEU A 8 -36.53 21.86 50.28
CA LEU A 8 -35.46 20.87 50.31
C LEU A 8 -35.61 19.78 49.23
N PHE A 9 -36.83 19.34 48.99
CA PHE A 9 -37.12 18.35 47.96
C PHE A 9 -36.92 18.89 46.54
N LEU A 10 -37.32 20.14 46.27
CA LEU A 10 -37.09 20.80 44.99
C LEU A 10 -35.57 21.05 44.73
N SER A 11 -34.80 21.41 45.76
CA SER A 11 -33.34 21.62 45.62
C SER A 11 -32.61 20.29 45.35
N ALA A 12 -33.03 19.20 45.97
CA ALA A 12 -32.46 17.87 45.73
C ALA A 12 -32.70 17.38 44.31
N ILE A 13 -33.91 17.65 43.73
CA ILE A 13 -34.22 17.33 42.35
C ILE A 13 -33.41 18.17 41.37
N SER A 14 -33.17 19.46 41.66
CA SER A 14 -32.35 20.34 40.80
C SER A 14 -30.90 19.91 40.71
N VAL A 15 -30.31 19.29 41.73
CA VAL A 15 -28.93 18.78 41.72
C VAL A 15 -28.78 17.49 40.86
N LEU A 16 -29.87 16.72 40.69
CA LEU A 16 -29.85 15.50 39.87
C LEU A 16 -29.82 15.79 38.36
N PHE A 17 -30.22 16.98 37.90
CA PHE A 17 -30.22 17.37 36.50
C PHE A 17 -28.91 18.02 36.02
N THR A 18 -27.95 18.32 36.89
CA THR A 18 -26.67 18.97 36.51
C THR A 18 -25.58 17.97 36.08
N GLN A 19 -25.85 16.65 36.03
CA GLN A 19 -24.86 15.66 35.70
C GLN A 19 -24.84 15.27 34.21
N CYS A 20 -25.47 16.03 33.31
CA CYS A 20 -25.19 15.91 31.87
C CYS A 20 -23.85 16.60 31.55
N PHE A 21 -22.76 16.13 32.10
CA PHE A 21 -21.44 16.42 31.54
C PHE A 21 -21.31 15.66 30.24
N GLY A 22 -21.38 16.39 29.12
CA GLY A 22 -21.09 15.83 27.80
C GLY A 22 -19.69 15.25 27.81
N VAL A 23 -19.63 13.91 27.80
CA VAL A 23 -18.39 13.20 27.46
C VAL A 23 -18.13 13.48 25.99
N THR A 24 -17.35 14.50 25.70
CA THR A 24 -16.81 14.73 24.35
C THR A 24 -15.89 13.54 24.05
N LYS A 25 -16.43 12.50 23.42
CA LYS A 25 -15.63 11.45 22.80
C LYS A 25 -14.85 12.11 21.67
N THR A 26 -13.58 12.40 21.87
CA THR A 26 -12.63 12.67 20.78
C THR A 26 -12.49 11.38 19.99
N PHE A 27 -13.12 11.31 18.84
CA PHE A 27 -12.90 10.21 17.91
C PHE A 27 -11.52 10.40 17.28
N PRO A 28 -10.71 9.33 17.14
CA PRO A 28 -9.45 9.44 16.45
C PRO A 28 -9.70 9.88 15.01
N GLU A 29 -8.87 10.81 14.54
CA GLU A 29 -8.95 11.29 13.15
C GLU A 29 -8.48 10.21 12.19
N LYS A 30 -9.06 10.19 10.99
CA LYS A 30 -8.60 9.31 9.92
C LYS A 30 -7.24 9.79 9.40
N ARG A 31 -6.31 8.85 9.26
CA ARG A 31 -4.97 9.09 8.74
C ARG A 31 -4.78 8.36 7.42
N PHE A 32 -4.15 9.03 6.47
CA PHE A 32 -3.91 8.49 5.15
C PHE A 32 -2.41 8.46 4.86
N PHE A 33 -1.98 7.38 4.23
CA PHE A 33 -0.59 7.06 3.98
C PHE A 33 -0.37 6.76 2.50
N LEU A 34 0.87 6.93 2.06
CA LEU A 34 1.36 6.47 0.76
C LEU A 34 2.46 5.43 0.97
N MET A 35 2.51 4.44 0.10
CA MET A 35 3.71 3.63 -0.05
C MET A 35 4.70 4.39 -0.92
N GLU A 36 5.96 4.39 -0.52
CA GLU A 36 7.04 5.05 -1.25
C GLU A 36 8.25 4.14 -1.28
N THR A 37 8.84 4.00 -2.46
CA THR A 37 10.12 3.33 -2.59
C THR A 37 11.24 4.26 -2.17
N GLY A 38 12.21 3.72 -1.45
CA GLY A 38 13.47 4.39 -1.19
C GLY A 38 14.28 4.63 -2.48
N GLU A 39 15.54 4.93 -2.30
CA GLU A 39 16.45 5.14 -3.43
C GLU A 39 16.63 3.84 -4.23
N ILE A 40 16.29 3.90 -5.52
CA ILE A 40 16.63 2.86 -6.51
C ILE A 40 17.88 3.30 -7.24
N LYS A 41 18.95 2.52 -7.12
CA LYS A 41 20.24 2.84 -7.76
C LYS A 41 20.17 2.56 -9.25
N PRO A 42 20.68 3.48 -10.10
CA PRO A 42 20.82 3.23 -11.52
C PRO A 42 21.73 2.01 -11.80
N LEU A 43 21.30 1.16 -12.71
CA LEU A 43 22.07 -0.02 -13.15
C LEU A 43 22.95 0.28 -14.37
N PHE A 44 22.68 1.38 -15.04
CA PHE A 44 23.37 1.79 -16.27
C PHE A 44 23.78 3.25 -16.21
N ALA A 45 24.87 3.60 -16.88
CA ALA A 45 25.35 4.98 -16.99
C ALA A 45 24.37 5.89 -17.75
N SER A 46 23.60 5.28 -18.68
CA SER A 46 22.49 5.94 -19.39
C SER A 46 21.32 4.97 -19.47
N PRO A 47 20.07 5.46 -19.44
CA PRO A 47 18.91 4.61 -19.61
C PRO A 47 18.95 3.84 -20.93
N LYS A 48 18.38 2.65 -20.95
CA LYS A 48 18.23 1.87 -22.18
C LYS A 48 17.09 2.47 -23.02
N PRO A 49 17.26 2.57 -24.36
CA PRO A 49 16.26 3.17 -25.25
C PRO A 49 15.04 2.25 -25.41
N ARG A 50 14.37 1.97 -24.32
CA ARG A 50 13.18 1.13 -24.23
C ARG A 50 12.05 1.92 -23.62
N THR A 51 10.83 1.64 -24.09
CA THR A 51 9.60 2.23 -23.59
C THR A 51 8.70 1.13 -23.08
N PHE A 52 8.16 1.31 -21.89
CA PHE A 52 7.16 0.37 -21.37
C PHE A 52 5.78 1.01 -21.26
N LEU A 53 4.77 0.15 -21.33
CA LEU A 53 3.40 0.48 -20.95
C LEU A 53 2.91 -0.52 -19.90
N VAL A 54 2.58 -0.04 -18.71
CA VAL A 54 1.84 -0.86 -17.73
C VAL A 54 0.39 -0.96 -18.21
N ARG A 55 0.08 -2.08 -18.87
CA ARG A 55 -1.21 -2.34 -19.51
C ARG A 55 -2.30 -2.70 -18.49
N LYS A 56 -1.93 -3.46 -17.47
CA LYS A 56 -2.86 -3.97 -16.47
C LYS A 56 -2.22 -4.00 -15.09
N VAL A 57 -2.97 -3.54 -14.10
CA VAL A 57 -2.67 -3.75 -12.68
C VAL A 57 -3.87 -4.45 -12.08
N PHE A 58 -3.68 -5.69 -11.68
CA PHE A 58 -4.65 -6.44 -10.89
C PHE A 58 -4.24 -6.37 -9.41
N ILE A 59 -5.21 -6.21 -8.54
CA ILE A 59 -5.03 -6.34 -7.10
C ILE A 59 -6.09 -7.32 -6.57
N SER A 60 -5.70 -8.17 -5.63
CA SER A 60 -6.66 -9.06 -4.98
C SER A 60 -7.80 -8.26 -4.35
N PRO A 61 -9.08 -8.62 -4.59
CA PRO A 61 -10.23 -7.90 -4.03
C PRO A 61 -10.20 -7.73 -2.51
N ARG A 62 -9.45 -8.58 -1.80
CA ARG A 62 -9.25 -8.47 -0.34
C ARG A 62 -8.49 -7.22 0.06
N PHE A 63 -7.69 -6.65 -0.85
CA PHE A 63 -6.77 -5.54 -0.58
C PHE A 63 -7.00 -4.36 -1.53
N GLU A 64 -8.12 -4.36 -2.28
CA GLU A 64 -8.45 -3.32 -3.25
C GLU A 64 -8.90 -2.01 -2.58
N GLY A 65 -9.49 -2.11 -1.39
CA GLY A 65 -9.93 -0.96 -0.60
C GLY A 65 -8.78 -0.09 -0.15
N LYS A 66 -9.09 1.15 0.25
CA LYS A 66 -8.10 2.07 0.80
C LYS A 66 -7.74 1.76 2.25
N GLU A 67 -8.59 1.05 2.97
CA GLU A 67 -8.39 0.68 4.37
C GLU A 67 -7.21 -0.29 4.48
N PHE A 68 -6.39 -0.12 5.51
CA PHE A 68 -5.37 -1.11 5.81
C PHE A 68 -6.00 -2.41 6.29
N VAL A 69 -5.43 -3.52 5.88
CA VAL A 69 -5.89 -4.85 6.25
C VAL A 69 -4.89 -5.50 7.20
N TYR A 70 -5.39 -6.01 8.31
CA TYR A 70 -4.60 -6.75 9.29
C TYR A 70 -5.09 -8.20 9.38
N ARG A 71 -4.16 -9.14 9.30
CA ARG A 71 -4.43 -10.53 9.60
C ARG A 71 -4.22 -10.77 11.09
N LYS A 72 -5.29 -11.01 11.83
CA LYS A 72 -5.29 -11.16 13.29
C LYS A 72 -5.15 -12.61 13.74
N ASP A 73 -5.66 -13.56 12.93
CA ASP A 73 -5.61 -14.98 13.18
C ASP A 73 -5.53 -15.77 11.86
N ASN A 74 -5.59 -17.10 11.93
CA ASN A 74 -5.47 -17.97 10.76
C ASN A 74 -6.51 -17.65 9.67
N VAL A 75 -7.72 -17.29 10.08
CA VAL A 75 -8.86 -17.00 9.19
C VAL A 75 -9.45 -15.60 9.39
N VAL A 76 -8.98 -14.82 10.37
CA VAL A 76 -9.54 -13.51 10.73
C VAL A 76 -8.71 -12.40 10.11
N TYR A 77 -9.37 -11.60 9.28
CA TYR A 77 -8.85 -10.34 8.73
C TYR A 77 -9.74 -9.19 9.18
N GLU A 78 -9.13 -8.04 9.44
CA GLU A 78 -9.77 -6.84 9.94
C GLU A 78 -9.33 -5.64 9.09
N SER A 79 -10.28 -4.82 8.66
CA SER A 79 -10.00 -3.54 8.00
C SER A 79 -9.88 -2.44 9.02
N ASP A 80 -8.92 -1.55 8.86
CA ASP A 80 -8.71 -0.39 9.73
C ASP A 80 -9.59 0.78 9.29
N PHE A 81 -10.51 1.16 10.15
CA PHE A 81 -11.42 2.28 9.87
C PHE A 81 -10.71 3.64 9.90
N TYR A 82 -9.62 3.77 10.66
CA TYR A 82 -8.94 5.05 10.92
C TYR A 82 -7.69 5.26 10.09
N ASN A 83 -7.10 4.19 9.54
CA ASN A 83 -5.87 4.26 8.76
C ASN A 83 -6.05 3.60 7.40
N GLY A 84 -5.55 4.25 6.36
CA GLY A 84 -5.67 3.74 5.02
C GLY A 84 -4.74 4.43 4.03
N PHE A 85 -4.82 4.00 2.78
CA PHE A 85 -4.08 4.60 1.67
C PHE A 85 -4.71 5.92 1.23
N PHE A 86 -3.89 6.93 0.94
CA PHE A 86 -4.36 8.21 0.40
C PHE A 86 -5.01 8.03 -0.97
N ILE A 87 -4.38 7.24 -1.83
CA ILE A 87 -4.90 6.82 -3.14
C ILE A 87 -5.09 5.30 -3.15
N PRO A 88 -5.90 4.72 -4.06
CA PRO A 88 -6.04 3.27 -4.16
C PRO A 88 -4.68 2.56 -4.24
N PRO A 89 -4.47 1.46 -3.50
CA PRO A 89 -3.16 0.81 -3.43
C PRO A 89 -2.67 0.29 -4.78
N SER A 90 -3.55 -0.07 -5.70
CA SER A 90 -3.19 -0.43 -7.08
C SER A 90 -2.55 0.73 -7.85
N HIS A 91 -3.04 1.95 -7.67
CA HIS A 91 -2.48 3.14 -8.31
C HIS A 91 -1.14 3.53 -7.68
N ASN A 92 -1.06 3.52 -6.35
CA ASN A 92 0.19 3.80 -5.63
C ASN A 92 1.29 2.79 -6.00
N PHE A 93 0.95 1.50 -6.03
CA PHE A 93 1.88 0.46 -6.43
C PHE A 93 2.36 0.63 -7.88
N LYS A 94 1.43 0.91 -8.83
CA LYS A 94 1.77 1.20 -10.22
C LYS A 94 2.76 2.35 -10.34
N GLU A 95 2.50 3.44 -9.62
CA GLU A 95 3.33 4.64 -9.63
C GLU A 95 4.76 4.34 -9.16
N GLU A 96 4.90 3.70 -8.00
CA GLU A 96 6.21 3.34 -7.44
C GLU A 96 6.96 2.31 -8.30
N PHE A 97 6.24 1.34 -8.86
CA PHE A 97 6.79 0.38 -9.81
C PHE A 97 7.34 1.08 -11.05
N SER A 98 6.57 1.96 -11.69
CA SER A 98 6.98 2.73 -12.87
C SER A 98 8.20 3.61 -12.57
N LYS A 99 8.19 4.33 -11.44
CA LYS A 99 9.34 5.13 -10.98
C LYS A 99 10.60 4.27 -10.83
N SER A 100 10.46 3.04 -10.32
CA SER A 100 11.60 2.15 -10.12
C SER A 100 12.25 1.72 -11.44
N LEU A 101 11.45 1.43 -12.46
CA LEU A 101 11.93 1.05 -13.80
C LEU A 101 12.73 2.19 -14.47
N ILE A 102 12.22 3.42 -14.35
CA ILE A 102 12.91 4.62 -14.87
C ILE A 102 14.21 4.86 -14.09
N ARG A 103 14.15 4.89 -12.75
CA ARG A 103 15.31 5.14 -11.89
C ARG A 103 16.42 4.11 -12.06
N SER A 104 16.07 2.84 -12.29
CA SER A 104 17.05 1.79 -12.56
C SER A 104 17.76 1.94 -13.91
N GLY A 105 17.18 2.68 -14.85
CA GLY A 105 17.67 2.82 -16.23
C GLY A 105 17.35 1.62 -17.13
N ASN A 106 16.53 0.67 -16.69
CA ASN A 106 16.05 -0.42 -17.55
C ASN A 106 15.22 0.09 -18.73
N PHE A 107 14.52 1.21 -18.50
CA PHE A 107 13.69 1.89 -19.50
C PHE A 107 13.95 3.38 -19.46
N GLU A 108 13.83 4.01 -20.61
CA GLU A 108 13.93 5.47 -20.76
C GLU A 108 12.59 6.14 -20.61
N TRP A 109 11.49 5.49 -21.07
CA TRP A 109 10.16 6.11 -21.14
C TRP A 109 9.06 5.23 -20.55
N ASP A 110 8.14 5.89 -19.82
CA ASP A 110 6.84 5.33 -19.46
C ASP A 110 5.79 5.87 -20.44
N ALA A 111 5.22 5.00 -21.27
CA ALA A 111 4.18 5.38 -22.24
C ALA A 111 2.84 5.77 -21.59
N ASN A 112 2.64 5.50 -20.30
CA ASN A 112 1.47 6.05 -19.59
C ASN A 112 1.56 7.57 -19.39
N LEU A 113 2.78 8.13 -19.41
CA LEU A 113 3.05 9.55 -19.21
C LEU A 113 3.35 10.27 -20.55
N HIS A 114 3.73 9.54 -21.60
CA HIS A 114 4.23 10.08 -22.86
C HIS A 114 3.50 9.47 -24.06
N THR A 115 2.66 10.24 -24.72
CA THR A 115 1.76 9.73 -25.79
C THR A 115 2.40 9.61 -27.17
N ARG A 116 3.62 10.11 -27.39
CA ARG A 116 4.32 10.12 -28.68
C ARG A 116 5.56 9.25 -28.72
N VAL A 117 5.62 8.22 -27.88
CA VAL A 117 6.72 7.26 -27.85
C VAL A 117 6.22 5.90 -28.38
N SER A 118 7.06 5.22 -29.15
CA SER A 118 6.76 3.85 -29.57
C SER A 118 6.97 2.90 -28.40
N ILE A 119 5.97 2.09 -28.09
CA ILE A 119 6.04 1.11 -27.02
C ILE A 119 6.95 -0.03 -27.48
N THR A 120 7.85 -0.50 -26.63
CA THR A 120 8.70 -1.67 -26.87
C THR A 120 8.33 -2.84 -25.97
N HIS A 121 7.72 -2.57 -24.81
CA HIS A 121 7.35 -3.61 -23.85
C HIS A 121 6.01 -3.31 -23.19
N PHE A 122 5.25 -4.36 -22.96
CA PHE A 122 4.03 -4.34 -22.14
C PHE A 122 4.28 -5.01 -20.80
N ILE A 123 3.73 -4.44 -19.74
CA ILE A 123 3.87 -4.96 -18.39
C ILE A 123 2.50 -5.20 -17.78
N GLU A 124 2.34 -6.35 -17.14
CA GLU A 124 1.20 -6.69 -16.31
C GLU A 124 1.65 -6.92 -14.88
N LEU A 125 0.90 -6.38 -13.94
CA LEU A 125 1.17 -6.47 -12.51
C LEU A 125 0.00 -7.14 -11.80
N ASN A 126 0.32 -8.05 -10.87
CA ASN A 126 -0.67 -8.68 -10.02
C ASN A 126 -0.23 -8.58 -8.55
N LEU A 127 -0.83 -7.66 -7.80
CA LEU A 127 -0.61 -7.50 -6.36
C LEU A 127 -1.55 -8.44 -5.59
N SER A 128 -1.05 -9.61 -5.22
CA SER A 128 -1.84 -10.69 -4.62
C SER A 128 -1.97 -10.59 -3.11
N GLN A 129 -0.99 -9.99 -2.40
CA GLN A 129 -1.02 -9.79 -0.95
C GLN A 129 -0.49 -8.42 -0.55
N LEU A 130 -1.24 -7.74 0.32
CA LEU A 130 -0.87 -6.44 0.90
C LEU A 130 -1.57 -6.30 2.26
N TYR A 131 -0.92 -6.73 3.35
CA TYR A 131 -1.53 -6.71 4.69
C TYR A 131 -0.48 -6.68 5.81
N GLY A 132 -0.91 -6.33 7.02
CA GLY A 132 -0.15 -6.51 8.24
C GLY A 132 -0.43 -7.87 8.86
N ASP A 133 0.58 -8.72 9.03
CA ASP A 133 0.45 -9.97 9.75
C ASP A 133 0.67 -9.74 11.26
N PHE A 134 -0.42 -9.67 12.01
CA PHE A 134 -0.43 -9.37 13.43
C PHE A 134 -0.73 -10.59 14.31
N ARG A 135 -0.63 -11.79 13.76
CA ARG A 135 -0.88 -13.05 14.49
C ARG A 135 0.11 -13.33 15.57
N SER A 136 1.36 -12.95 15.39
CA SER A 136 2.45 -13.22 16.34
C SER A 136 2.83 -12.00 17.16
N LYS A 137 3.73 -12.19 18.15
CA LYS A 137 4.36 -11.07 18.88
C LYS A 137 5.27 -10.23 17.99
N GLU A 138 5.83 -10.84 16.95
CA GLU A 138 6.62 -10.18 15.92
C GLU A 138 5.74 -9.89 14.70
N PRO A 139 5.09 -8.73 14.63
CA PRO A 139 4.23 -8.39 13.51
C PRO A 139 5.05 -8.17 12.24
N LYS A 140 4.41 -8.40 11.08
CA LYS A 140 5.09 -8.30 9.78
C LYS A 140 4.26 -7.49 8.79
N ALA A 141 4.93 -6.68 8.01
CA ALA A 141 4.39 -6.15 6.76
C ALA A 141 4.56 -7.21 5.67
N VAL A 142 3.49 -7.54 4.98
CA VAL A 142 3.47 -8.56 3.92
C VAL A 142 3.09 -7.91 2.61
N ILE A 143 3.91 -8.15 1.59
CA ILE A 143 3.61 -7.81 0.20
C ILE A 143 3.95 -8.99 -0.69
N GLU A 144 3.09 -9.27 -1.68
CA GLU A 144 3.35 -10.25 -2.72
C GLU A 144 2.78 -9.74 -4.04
N PHE A 145 3.61 -9.73 -5.08
CA PHE A 145 3.19 -9.36 -6.42
C PHE A 145 3.91 -10.15 -7.50
N GLU A 146 3.24 -10.34 -8.62
CA GLU A 146 3.80 -10.91 -9.84
C GLU A 146 3.99 -9.81 -10.88
N VAL A 147 5.11 -9.89 -11.60
CA VAL A 147 5.43 -9.05 -12.75
C VAL A 147 5.54 -9.93 -13.97
N VAL A 148 4.87 -9.54 -15.06
CA VAL A 148 4.98 -10.19 -16.36
C VAL A 148 5.33 -9.12 -17.39
N VAL A 149 6.42 -9.33 -18.13
CA VAL A 149 6.88 -8.41 -19.17
C VAL A 149 6.85 -9.12 -20.52
N TYR A 150 6.26 -8.47 -21.50
CA TYR A 150 6.20 -8.91 -22.89
C TYR A 150 6.94 -7.89 -23.77
N GLU A 151 7.68 -8.37 -24.75
CA GLU A 151 8.21 -7.53 -25.81
C GLU A 151 7.12 -7.26 -26.84
N ASP A 152 7.01 -6.02 -27.33
CA ASP A 152 6.07 -5.66 -28.39
C ASP A 152 6.58 -6.20 -29.74
N LYS A 153 6.07 -7.35 -30.13
CA LYS A 153 6.29 -8.01 -31.42
C LYS A 153 4.96 -8.27 -32.08
N ASP A 154 4.95 -8.38 -33.40
CA ASP A 154 3.76 -8.49 -34.25
C ASP A 154 2.85 -9.72 -33.99
N SER A 155 3.17 -10.56 -33.02
CA SER A 155 2.38 -11.73 -32.64
C SER A 155 2.30 -11.90 -31.13
N ILE A 156 1.30 -12.65 -30.65
CA ILE A 156 1.19 -13.08 -29.25
C ILE A 156 2.46 -13.86 -28.90
N SER A 157 3.35 -13.25 -28.13
CA SER A 157 4.61 -13.84 -27.72
C SER A 157 4.57 -14.29 -26.26
N ALA A 158 5.42 -15.27 -25.94
CA ALA A 158 5.67 -15.64 -24.54
C ALA A 158 6.29 -14.44 -23.79
N PRO A 159 6.05 -14.31 -22.48
CA PRO A 159 6.67 -13.25 -21.69
C PRO A 159 8.20 -13.40 -21.70
N VAL A 160 8.90 -12.28 -21.87
CA VAL A 160 10.37 -12.21 -21.76
C VAL A 160 10.84 -12.23 -20.31
N PHE A 161 9.93 -11.90 -19.39
CA PHE A 161 10.18 -11.97 -17.96
C PHE A 161 8.88 -12.27 -17.22
N ARG A 162 8.94 -13.19 -16.24
CA ARG A 162 7.84 -13.48 -15.33
C ARG A 162 8.40 -13.93 -13.99
N LYS A 163 8.05 -13.21 -12.93
CA LYS A 163 8.47 -13.58 -11.57
C LYS A 163 7.49 -13.05 -10.53
N THR A 164 7.31 -13.83 -9.46
CA THR A 164 6.59 -13.43 -8.25
C THR A 164 7.60 -13.06 -7.17
N TYR A 165 7.38 -11.92 -6.53
CA TYR A 165 8.14 -11.42 -5.39
C TYR A 165 7.25 -11.43 -4.16
N LYS A 166 7.81 -11.91 -3.04
CA LYS A 166 7.11 -11.99 -1.77
C LYS A 166 8.03 -11.64 -0.63
N GLU A 167 7.65 -10.67 0.17
CA GLU A 167 8.42 -10.22 1.32
C GLU A 167 7.59 -10.17 2.59
N TYR A 168 8.28 -10.46 3.69
CA TYR A 168 7.80 -10.40 5.05
C TYR A 168 8.78 -9.59 5.87
N ILE A 169 8.49 -8.33 6.09
CA ILE A 169 9.33 -7.43 6.88
C ILE A 169 8.81 -7.39 8.31
N THR A 170 9.61 -7.82 9.28
CA THR A 170 9.30 -7.63 10.71
C THR A 170 9.23 -6.15 11.00
N ILE A 171 8.17 -5.71 11.66
CA ILE A 171 7.92 -4.32 12.03
C ILE A 171 7.94 -4.16 13.54
N GLU A 172 8.24 -2.96 14.01
CA GLU A 172 8.46 -2.69 15.44
C GLU A 172 7.17 -2.84 16.26
N LYS A 173 6.05 -2.32 15.73
CA LYS A 173 4.77 -2.26 16.44
C LYS A 173 3.61 -2.69 15.54
N LYS A 174 2.50 -3.09 16.18
CA LYS A 174 1.22 -3.39 15.51
C LYS A 174 0.43 -2.10 15.25
N ASP A 175 1.03 -1.16 14.52
CA ASP A 175 0.40 0.10 14.15
C ASP A 175 0.57 0.42 12.65
N ALA A 176 -0.17 1.40 12.18
CA ALA A 176 -0.21 1.77 10.77
C ALA A 176 1.11 2.36 10.27
N GLU A 177 1.82 3.14 11.08
CA GLU A 177 3.08 3.77 10.69
C GLU A 177 4.17 2.73 10.51
N SER A 178 4.34 1.83 11.48
CA SER A 178 5.29 0.71 11.40
C SER A 178 4.97 -0.18 10.19
N LEU A 179 3.68 -0.40 9.89
CA LEU A 179 3.25 -1.19 8.75
C LEU A 179 3.65 -0.55 7.41
N VAL A 180 3.43 0.76 7.25
CA VAL A 180 3.82 1.49 6.03
C VAL A 180 5.34 1.50 5.86
N ILE A 181 6.10 1.73 6.92
CA ILE A 181 7.57 1.65 6.89
C ILE A 181 8.02 0.24 6.45
N GLY A 182 7.37 -0.80 6.95
CA GLY A 182 7.62 -2.17 6.56
C GLY A 182 7.32 -2.44 5.08
N TRP A 183 6.18 -1.95 4.56
CA TRP A 183 5.85 -2.05 3.13
C TRP A 183 6.82 -1.28 2.25
N ASN A 184 7.24 -0.07 2.66
CA ASN A 184 8.22 0.73 1.92
C ASN A 184 9.57 0.00 1.83
N SER A 185 10.01 -0.63 2.92
CA SER A 185 11.21 -1.46 2.95
C SER A 185 11.10 -2.69 2.04
N ALA A 186 9.96 -3.42 2.13
CA ALA A 186 9.68 -4.58 1.30
C ALA A 186 9.67 -4.21 -0.19
N LEU A 187 8.99 -3.12 -0.53
CA LEU A 187 8.86 -2.65 -1.91
C LEU A 187 10.22 -2.20 -2.47
N SER A 188 11.00 -1.44 -1.72
CA SER A 188 12.34 -1.00 -2.13
C SER A 188 13.27 -2.18 -2.40
N LYS A 189 13.26 -3.18 -1.53
CA LYS A 189 14.05 -4.41 -1.67
C LYS A 189 13.63 -5.19 -2.92
N THR A 190 12.33 -5.49 -3.04
CA THR A 190 11.82 -6.31 -4.16
C THR A 190 11.96 -5.65 -5.50
N LEU A 191 11.72 -4.32 -5.60
CA LEU A 191 11.88 -3.59 -6.84
C LEU A 191 13.35 -3.44 -7.25
N SER A 192 14.28 -3.31 -6.29
CA SER A 192 15.71 -3.32 -6.58
C SER A 192 16.16 -4.68 -7.14
N GLU A 193 15.74 -5.78 -6.51
CA GLU A 193 16.01 -7.14 -6.97
C GLU A 193 15.42 -7.38 -8.36
N MET A 194 14.15 -7.03 -8.55
CA MET A 194 13.43 -7.16 -9.81
C MET A 194 14.16 -6.42 -10.95
N ASN A 195 14.55 -5.16 -10.72
CA ASN A 195 15.24 -4.36 -11.72
C ASN A 195 16.58 -4.98 -12.13
N LEU A 196 17.33 -5.52 -11.16
CA LEU A 196 18.60 -6.21 -11.43
C LEU A 196 18.39 -7.49 -12.25
N GLU A 197 17.36 -8.27 -11.95
CA GLU A 197 17.04 -9.49 -12.70
C GLU A 197 16.52 -9.18 -14.09
N LEU A 198 15.61 -8.21 -14.20
CA LEU A 198 15.06 -7.75 -15.46
C LEU A 198 16.17 -7.25 -16.40
N SER A 199 17.17 -6.53 -15.88
CA SER A 199 18.30 -6.03 -16.66
C SER A 199 19.11 -7.14 -17.36
N LYS A 200 19.09 -8.35 -16.80
CA LYS A 200 19.81 -9.52 -17.37
C LYS A 200 18.98 -10.23 -18.45
N GLN A 201 17.66 -10.07 -18.43
CA GLN A 201 16.75 -10.73 -19.39
C GLN A 201 16.45 -9.83 -20.59
N LEU A 202 16.36 -8.53 -20.40
CA LEU A 202 16.16 -7.58 -21.48
C LEU A 202 17.49 -7.33 -22.21
N LYS A 203 17.61 -7.85 -23.39
CA LYS A 203 18.78 -7.69 -24.27
C LYS A 203 18.77 -6.36 -25.02
#